data_b67083b676048614707d09520f475934
#
_entry.id   b67083b676048614707d09520f475934
#
_cell.length_a   1.000
_cell.length_b   1.000
_cell.length_c   1.000
_cell.angle_alpha   90.00
_cell.angle_beta   90.00
_cell.angle_gamma   90.00
#
_symmetry.space_group_name_H-M   'P 1'
#
loop_
_entity.id
_entity.type
_entity.pdbx_description
1 polymer ?
#
loop_
_entity_poly.entity_id
_entity_poly.type
_entity_poly.pdbx_seq_one_letter_code
_entity_poly.pdbx_strand_id
1 'polypeptide(L)'
;DALTPGARELTLVAECEGAEPLAADRVVAVVVPERTGKALAVAVPRDGDVQVLQRPGPAAAVDKIDYDEAGRTTLSGMAAPNSTVRIYLDNKLVGTTQADGDGAWSLTLEREIPTGNYTLRVDQVHPDGTVLARSELPFARSEPVADLPPGRVAIIQPGDHLWKIARQRYGSGFQFTLIYEANKDQIRDPDLIYPGQIFTLPAEK
;
A
#
# COMPACT_ATOMS: atom_id res chain seq x y z
N ASP A 1 20.10 -22.57 1.32
CA ASP A 1 20.29 -21.36 2.15
C ASP A 1 19.37 -20.26 1.63
N ALA A 2 18.73 -19.52 2.53
CA ALA A 2 17.87 -18.40 2.16
C ALA A 2 18.73 -17.25 1.60
N LEU A 3 18.27 -16.62 0.52
CA LEU A 3 18.94 -15.46 -0.05
C LEU A 3 18.86 -14.27 0.94
N THR A 4 20.01 -13.64 1.19
CA THR A 4 20.04 -12.41 1.99
C THR A 4 19.39 -11.24 1.24
N PRO A 5 18.78 -10.26 1.96
CA PRO A 5 18.21 -9.07 1.34
C PRO A 5 19.19 -8.33 0.43
N GLY A 6 18.66 -7.70 -0.62
CA GLY A 6 19.43 -6.93 -1.60
C GLY A 6 19.26 -7.39 -3.03
N ALA A 7 19.89 -6.67 -3.96
CA ALA A 7 19.92 -7.03 -5.37
C ALA A 7 20.96 -8.13 -5.63
N ARG A 8 20.58 -9.10 -6.44
CA ARG A 8 21.40 -10.26 -6.84
C ARG A 8 21.26 -10.48 -8.33
N GLU A 9 22.32 -10.97 -8.93
CA GLU A 9 22.34 -11.43 -10.30
C GLU A 9 22.63 -12.94 -10.32
N LEU A 10 21.80 -13.68 -11.02
CA LEU A 10 21.92 -15.13 -11.16
C LEU A 10 22.18 -15.45 -12.63
N THR A 11 23.30 -16.11 -12.90
CA THR A 11 23.64 -16.66 -14.21
C THR A 11 23.60 -18.17 -14.14
N LEU A 12 23.11 -18.80 -15.21
CA LEU A 12 23.16 -20.24 -15.37
C LEU A 12 24.25 -20.59 -16.35
N VAL A 13 25.14 -21.51 -15.94
CA VAL A 13 26.16 -22.09 -16.79
C VAL A 13 25.95 -23.60 -16.80
N ALA A 14 25.79 -24.19 -17.97
CA ALA A 14 25.75 -25.64 -18.13
C ALA A 14 27.18 -26.18 -18.45
N GLU A 15 27.67 -27.04 -17.59
CA GLU A 15 28.96 -27.74 -17.78
C GLU A 15 28.68 -29.18 -18.18
N CYS A 16 29.16 -29.60 -19.36
CA CYS A 16 29.06 -30.94 -19.84
C CYS A 16 30.48 -31.53 -19.97
N GLU A 17 30.67 -32.79 -19.58
CA GLU A 17 31.93 -33.45 -19.66
C GLU A 17 32.40 -33.55 -21.14
N GLY A 18 33.55 -32.94 -21.45
CA GLY A 18 34.13 -32.92 -22.82
C GLY A 18 33.60 -31.81 -23.75
N ALA A 19 32.82 -30.87 -23.27
CA ALA A 19 32.35 -29.70 -24.04
C ALA A 19 32.70 -28.37 -23.35
N GLU A 20 32.75 -27.29 -24.12
CA GLU A 20 32.94 -25.96 -23.53
C GLU A 20 31.69 -25.58 -22.70
N PRO A 21 31.87 -24.89 -21.55
CA PRO A 21 30.75 -24.44 -20.73
C PRO A 21 29.81 -23.53 -21.53
N LEU A 22 28.51 -23.83 -21.51
CA LEU A 22 27.47 -23.04 -22.16
C LEU A 22 26.80 -22.12 -21.14
N ALA A 23 27.04 -20.81 -21.26
CA ALA A 23 26.34 -19.82 -20.46
C ALA A 23 24.97 -19.54 -21.06
N ALA A 24 23.95 -19.37 -20.19
CA ALA A 24 22.60 -18.93 -20.63
C ALA A 24 22.68 -17.57 -21.32
N ASP A 25 21.80 -17.35 -22.29
CA ASP A 25 21.62 -16.10 -23.00
C ASP A 25 20.92 -15.02 -22.14
N ARG A 26 20.53 -15.37 -20.92
CA ARG A 26 19.78 -14.54 -19.99
C ARG A 26 20.44 -14.51 -18.63
N VAL A 27 20.30 -13.35 -18.01
CA VAL A 27 20.65 -13.14 -16.61
C VAL A 27 19.36 -12.91 -15.83
N VAL A 28 19.22 -13.51 -14.66
CA VAL A 28 18.08 -13.26 -13.78
C VAL A 28 18.50 -12.30 -12.68
N ALA A 29 18.00 -11.06 -12.76
CA ALA A 29 18.15 -10.11 -11.67
C ALA A 29 17.07 -10.40 -10.60
N VAL A 30 17.51 -10.61 -9.37
CA VAL A 30 16.63 -10.88 -8.22
C VAL A 30 16.85 -9.79 -7.18
N VAL A 31 15.77 -9.13 -6.78
CA VAL A 31 15.78 -8.19 -5.65
C VAL A 31 15.04 -8.85 -4.49
N VAL A 32 15.77 -9.17 -3.44
CA VAL A 32 15.24 -9.76 -2.21
C VAL A 32 14.91 -8.60 -1.25
N PRO A 33 13.63 -8.42 -0.83
CA PRO A 33 13.25 -7.33 0.07
C PRO A 33 13.84 -7.54 1.48
N GLU A 34 14.10 -6.43 2.18
CA GLU A 34 14.60 -6.47 3.57
C GLU A 34 13.54 -6.96 4.57
N ARG A 35 12.27 -6.89 4.19
CA ARG A 35 11.13 -7.37 4.97
C ARG A 35 10.47 -8.55 4.27
N THR A 36 9.67 -9.32 5.01
CA THR A 36 8.92 -10.47 4.48
C THR A 36 8.12 -10.09 3.23
N GLY A 37 8.43 -10.74 2.12
CA GLY A 37 7.78 -10.54 0.83
C GLY A 37 8.42 -11.44 -0.24
N LYS A 38 7.74 -11.58 -1.38
CA LYS A 38 8.32 -12.29 -2.53
C LYS A 38 9.37 -11.40 -3.20
N ALA A 39 10.50 -11.99 -3.57
CA ALA A 39 11.52 -11.31 -4.34
C ALA A 39 10.99 -10.88 -5.72
N LEU A 40 11.45 -9.75 -6.24
CA LEU A 40 11.30 -9.42 -7.65
C LEU A 40 12.33 -10.27 -8.43
N ALA A 41 11.89 -11.02 -9.44
CA ALA A 41 12.78 -11.72 -10.34
C ALA A 41 12.49 -11.29 -11.78
N VAL A 42 13.52 -10.85 -12.48
CA VAL A 42 13.44 -10.34 -13.85
C VAL A 42 14.49 -11.05 -14.70
N ALA A 43 14.05 -11.68 -15.79
CA ALA A 43 14.98 -12.17 -16.80
C ALA A 43 15.36 -11.04 -17.75
N VAL A 44 16.66 -10.79 -17.84
CA VAL A 44 17.25 -9.79 -18.73
C VAL A 44 18.00 -10.55 -19.82
N PRO A 45 17.44 -10.72 -21.04
CA PRO A 45 18.16 -11.30 -22.14
C PRO A 45 19.24 -10.32 -22.63
N ARG A 46 20.27 -10.86 -23.31
CA ARG A 46 21.31 -10.03 -23.92
C ARG A 46 20.74 -9.17 -25.06
N ASP A 47 19.77 -9.74 -25.79
CA ASP A 47 19.07 -9.09 -26.90
C ASP A 47 17.58 -9.36 -26.70
N GLY A 48 16.74 -8.30 -26.63
CA GLY A 48 15.29 -8.40 -26.54
C GLY A 48 14.65 -7.76 -25.31
N ASP A 49 13.37 -8.02 -25.14
CA ASP A 49 12.58 -7.42 -24.07
C ASP A 49 12.81 -8.08 -22.70
N VAL A 50 12.86 -7.25 -21.68
CA VAL A 50 12.96 -7.68 -20.28
C VAL A 50 11.70 -8.42 -19.87
N GLN A 51 11.83 -9.65 -19.39
CA GLN A 51 10.70 -10.45 -18.92
C GLN A 51 10.67 -10.51 -17.39
N VAL A 52 9.57 -10.05 -16.81
CA VAL A 52 9.33 -10.18 -15.37
C VAL A 52 8.91 -11.62 -15.08
N LEU A 53 9.79 -12.37 -14.43
CA LEU A 53 9.55 -13.76 -14.02
C LEU A 53 8.72 -13.85 -12.74
N GLN A 54 8.98 -12.95 -11.82
CA GLN A 54 8.28 -12.85 -10.54
C GLN A 54 8.18 -11.39 -10.14
N ARG A 55 6.97 -10.93 -9.95
CA ARG A 55 6.73 -9.64 -9.29
C ARG A 55 6.74 -9.87 -7.78
N PRO A 56 7.18 -8.89 -6.96
CA PRO A 56 6.83 -8.90 -5.56
C PRO A 56 5.31 -9.09 -5.54
N GLY A 57 4.86 -10.17 -4.92
CA GLY A 57 3.42 -10.32 -4.73
C GLY A 57 2.94 -9.05 -4.04
N PRO A 58 1.73 -8.55 -4.32
CA PRO A 58 1.18 -7.46 -3.54
C PRO A 58 1.28 -7.89 -2.09
N ALA A 59 2.11 -7.22 -1.30
CA ALA A 59 1.92 -7.22 0.13
C ALA A 59 0.47 -6.81 0.29
N ALA A 60 -0.31 -7.50 1.12
CA ALA A 60 -1.68 -7.09 1.36
C ALA A 60 -1.65 -5.60 1.71
N ALA A 61 -2.02 -4.75 0.76
CA ALA A 61 -1.89 -3.30 0.87
C ALA A 61 -3.27 -2.68 0.99
N VAL A 62 -3.34 -1.60 1.74
CA VAL A 62 -4.49 -0.68 1.70
C VAL A 62 -4.14 0.45 0.75
N ASP A 63 -4.92 0.61 -0.30
CA ASP A 63 -4.72 1.64 -1.31
C ASP A 63 -5.71 2.78 -1.12
N LYS A 64 -6.90 2.48 -0.55
CA LYS A 64 -7.97 3.45 -0.42
C LYS A 64 -8.73 3.29 0.89
N ILE A 65 -9.06 4.43 1.50
CA ILE A 65 -9.90 4.56 2.69
C ILE A 65 -11.04 5.51 2.33
N ASP A 66 -12.27 5.07 2.52
CA ASP A 66 -13.47 5.86 2.28
C ASP A 66 -14.38 5.87 3.52
N TYR A 67 -15.21 6.88 3.61
CA TYR A 67 -16.29 6.97 4.59
C TYR A 67 -17.61 7.21 3.86
N ASP A 68 -18.65 6.46 4.23
CA ASP A 68 -20.00 6.71 3.72
C ASP A 68 -20.71 7.81 4.53
N GLU A 69 -21.91 8.16 4.10
CA GLU A 69 -22.74 9.20 4.76
C GLU A 69 -23.08 8.85 6.22
N ALA A 70 -23.10 7.55 6.56
CA ALA A 70 -23.30 7.07 7.92
C ALA A 70 -21.99 7.00 8.74
N GLY A 71 -20.86 7.44 8.18
CA GLY A 71 -19.55 7.40 8.82
C GLY A 71 -18.90 6.03 8.86
N ARG A 72 -19.45 5.00 8.18
CA ARG A 72 -18.84 3.67 8.12
C ARG A 72 -17.60 3.71 7.26
N THR A 73 -16.56 3.06 7.74
CA THR A 73 -15.26 3.00 7.05
C THR A 73 -15.24 1.86 6.05
N THR A 74 -14.89 2.15 4.81
CA THR A 74 -14.57 1.17 3.77
C THR A 74 -13.09 1.20 3.48
N LEU A 75 -12.45 0.06 3.59
CA LEU A 75 -11.04 -0.16 3.25
C LEU A 75 -10.98 -0.99 1.98
N SER A 76 -10.13 -0.62 1.05
CA SER A 76 -9.89 -1.39 -0.16
C SER A 76 -8.42 -1.36 -0.56
N GLY A 77 -8.02 -2.36 -1.34
CA GLY A 77 -6.63 -2.50 -1.77
C GLY A 77 -6.37 -3.76 -2.56
N MET A 78 -5.13 -4.18 -2.58
CA MET A 78 -4.66 -5.32 -3.35
C MET A 78 -4.06 -6.41 -2.45
N ALA A 79 -4.26 -7.67 -2.84
CA ALA A 79 -3.64 -8.85 -2.26
C ALA A 79 -3.41 -9.90 -3.36
N ALA A 80 -2.90 -11.08 -3.04
CA ALA A 80 -2.85 -12.13 -4.04
C ALA A 80 -4.27 -12.57 -4.44
N PRO A 81 -4.50 -12.90 -5.72
CA PRO A 81 -5.79 -13.36 -6.21
C PRO A 81 -6.37 -14.49 -5.35
N ASN A 82 -7.67 -14.41 -5.09
CA ASN A 82 -8.45 -15.39 -4.33
C ASN A 82 -7.94 -15.65 -2.89
N SER A 83 -7.08 -14.78 -2.35
CA SER A 83 -6.58 -14.92 -0.98
C SER A 83 -7.55 -14.33 0.05
N THR A 84 -7.52 -14.86 1.25
CA THR A 84 -8.23 -14.29 2.39
C THR A 84 -7.45 -13.10 2.95
N VAL A 85 -8.12 -11.98 3.16
CA VAL A 85 -7.57 -10.75 3.75
C VAL A 85 -8.22 -10.51 5.10
N ARG A 86 -7.42 -10.40 6.16
CA ARG A 86 -7.85 -10.08 7.52
C ARG A 86 -7.36 -8.70 7.91
N ILE A 87 -8.24 -7.90 8.47
CA ILE A 87 -7.98 -6.51 8.84
C ILE A 87 -8.08 -6.36 10.35
N TYR A 88 -7.08 -5.69 10.92
CA TYR A 88 -6.96 -5.47 12.35
C TYR A 88 -6.73 -3.99 12.64
N LEU A 89 -7.33 -3.50 13.72
CA LEU A 89 -6.99 -2.22 14.35
C LEU A 89 -6.43 -2.50 15.76
N ASP A 90 -5.24 -2.00 16.02
CA ASP A 90 -4.51 -2.23 17.28
C ASP A 90 -4.50 -3.71 17.68
N ASN A 91 -4.18 -4.58 16.71
CA ASN A 91 -4.18 -6.05 16.84
C ASN A 91 -5.55 -6.72 17.09
N LYS A 92 -6.65 -5.98 17.08
CA LYS A 92 -8.01 -6.56 17.17
C LYS A 92 -8.56 -6.77 15.76
N LEU A 93 -8.99 -7.99 15.45
CA LEU A 93 -9.63 -8.30 14.18
C LEU A 93 -10.94 -7.50 14.06
N VAL A 94 -11.02 -6.67 13.00
CA VAL A 94 -12.20 -5.85 12.70
C VAL A 94 -12.97 -6.33 11.48
N GLY A 95 -12.38 -7.19 10.66
CA GLY A 95 -13.05 -7.79 9.53
C GLY A 95 -12.19 -8.74 8.72
N THR A 96 -12.87 -9.51 7.87
CA THR A 96 -12.27 -10.45 6.94
C THR A 96 -12.99 -10.32 5.60
N THR A 97 -12.23 -10.32 4.51
CA THR A 97 -12.75 -10.32 3.14
C THR A 97 -11.91 -11.25 2.27
N GLN A 98 -12.27 -11.40 1.01
CA GLN A 98 -11.53 -12.17 0.03
C GLN A 98 -11.14 -11.27 -1.14
N ALA A 99 -9.91 -11.38 -1.60
CA ALA A 99 -9.48 -10.76 -2.84
C ALA A 99 -10.11 -11.51 -4.03
N ASP A 100 -10.49 -10.78 -5.05
CA ASP A 100 -11.04 -11.35 -6.28
C ASP A 100 -9.95 -11.99 -7.18
N GLY A 101 -10.32 -12.38 -8.41
CA GLY A 101 -9.42 -12.99 -9.37
C GLY A 101 -8.31 -12.05 -9.86
N ASP A 102 -8.49 -10.75 -9.75
CA ASP A 102 -7.50 -9.71 -10.10
C ASP A 102 -6.67 -9.26 -8.88
N GLY A 103 -7.02 -9.77 -7.69
CA GLY A 103 -6.36 -9.46 -6.43
C GLY A 103 -6.93 -8.23 -5.72
N ALA A 104 -7.98 -7.61 -6.23
CA ALA A 104 -8.62 -6.49 -5.56
C ALA A 104 -9.51 -6.98 -4.41
N TRP A 105 -9.50 -6.26 -3.30
CA TRP A 105 -10.35 -6.53 -2.16
C TRP A 105 -10.98 -5.24 -1.62
N SER A 106 -12.14 -5.38 -1.01
CA SER A 106 -12.84 -4.30 -0.32
C SER A 106 -13.55 -4.85 0.92
N LEU A 107 -13.58 -4.06 1.97
CA LEU A 107 -14.28 -4.36 3.21
C LEU A 107 -14.87 -3.10 3.82
N THR A 108 -16.19 -3.07 3.98
CA THR A 108 -16.87 -2.06 4.80
C THR A 108 -16.98 -2.60 6.22
N LEU A 109 -16.49 -1.84 7.18
CA LEU A 109 -16.54 -2.23 8.59
C LEU A 109 -17.96 -2.08 9.13
N GLU A 110 -18.47 -3.10 9.77
CA GLU A 110 -19.84 -3.11 10.34
C GLU A 110 -19.98 -2.19 11.55
N ARG A 111 -18.88 -1.98 12.27
CA ARG A 111 -18.83 -1.12 13.46
C ARG A 111 -18.16 0.20 13.13
N GLU A 112 -18.73 1.26 13.67
CA GLU A 112 -18.07 2.56 13.65
C GLU A 112 -16.76 2.50 14.43
N ILE A 113 -15.70 3.05 13.82
CA ILE A 113 -14.42 3.22 14.48
C ILE A 113 -14.49 4.54 15.25
N PRO A 114 -14.28 4.54 16.58
CA PRO A 114 -14.17 5.78 17.33
C PRO A 114 -13.06 6.69 16.79
N THR A 115 -13.19 8.00 16.99
CA THR A 115 -12.12 8.94 16.65
C THR A 115 -10.86 8.64 17.44
N GLY A 116 -9.71 8.70 16.77
CA GLY A 116 -8.42 8.36 17.37
C GLY A 116 -7.38 7.88 16.38
N ASN A 117 -6.20 7.59 16.89
CA ASN A 117 -5.08 7.05 16.13
C ASN A 117 -4.94 5.54 16.41
N TYR A 118 -4.73 4.78 15.35
CA TYR A 118 -4.67 3.33 15.36
C TYR A 118 -3.49 2.82 14.54
N THR A 119 -3.09 1.60 14.79
CA THR A 119 -2.28 0.81 13.85
C THR A 119 -3.22 -0.06 13.04
N LEU A 120 -3.37 0.24 11.74
CA LEU A 120 -4.10 -0.59 10.79
C LEU A 120 -3.16 -1.66 10.26
N ARG A 121 -3.53 -2.94 10.49
CA ARG A 121 -2.79 -4.09 9.97
C ARG A 121 -3.66 -4.88 9.02
N VAL A 122 -3.07 -5.29 7.91
CA VAL A 122 -3.69 -6.14 6.91
C VAL A 122 -2.84 -7.39 6.72
N ASP A 123 -3.43 -8.53 6.96
CA ASP A 123 -2.81 -9.84 6.79
C ASP A 123 -3.45 -10.56 5.59
N GLN A 124 -2.65 -10.96 4.63
CA GLN A 124 -3.03 -11.96 3.64
C GLN A 124 -2.81 -13.35 4.23
N VAL A 125 -3.85 -14.16 4.21
CA VAL A 125 -3.84 -15.44 4.93
C VAL A 125 -4.11 -16.59 3.95
N HIS A 126 -3.33 -17.65 4.08
CA HIS A 126 -3.58 -18.93 3.41
C HIS A 126 -4.79 -19.63 4.01
N PRO A 127 -5.48 -20.57 3.28
CA PRO A 127 -6.62 -21.32 3.83
C PRO A 127 -6.33 -22.10 5.12
N ASP A 128 -5.08 -22.51 5.37
CA ASP A 128 -4.65 -23.15 6.62
C ASP A 128 -4.45 -22.18 7.80
N GLY A 129 -4.62 -20.86 7.57
CA GLY A 129 -4.45 -19.82 8.58
C GLY A 129 -3.05 -19.20 8.65
N THR A 130 -2.08 -19.67 7.85
CA THR A 130 -0.74 -19.10 7.80
C THR A 130 -0.75 -17.71 7.16
N VAL A 131 -0.07 -16.75 7.78
CA VAL A 131 0.08 -15.39 7.24
C VAL A 131 1.13 -15.42 6.12
N LEU A 132 0.72 -15.11 4.91
CA LEU A 132 1.57 -15.07 3.72
C LEU A 132 2.21 -13.70 3.50
N ALA A 133 1.48 -12.64 3.81
CA ALA A 133 1.94 -11.28 3.73
C ALA A 133 1.25 -10.42 4.79
N ARG A 134 1.93 -9.39 5.24
CA ARG A 134 1.43 -8.43 6.23
C ARG A 134 1.86 -7.04 5.86
N SER A 135 0.97 -6.08 6.01
CA SER A 135 1.31 -4.66 6.04
C SER A 135 0.73 -4.00 7.29
N GLU A 136 1.44 -3.02 7.79
CA GLU A 136 1.02 -2.18 8.91
C GLU A 136 1.24 -0.72 8.52
N LEU A 137 0.25 0.11 8.82
CA LEU A 137 0.33 1.55 8.59
C LEU A 137 -0.39 2.29 9.72
N PRO A 138 0.06 3.50 10.05
CA PRO A 138 -0.70 4.36 10.94
C PRO A 138 -2.02 4.75 10.28
N PHE A 139 -3.09 4.78 11.05
CA PHE A 139 -4.42 5.16 10.62
C PHE A 139 -5.03 6.11 11.65
N ALA A 140 -5.60 7.21 11.18
CA ALA A 140 -6.28 8.14 12.05
C ALA A 140 -7.75 8.28 11.63
N ARG A 141 -8.67 7.98 12.55
CA ARG A 141 -10.08 8.29 12.39
C ARG A 141 -10.34 9.69 12.91
N SER A 142 -10.58 10.63 12.01
CA SER A 142 -11.01 11.99 12.34
C SER A 142 -12.53 12.07 12.52
N GLU A 143 -13.01 13.10 13.20
CA GLU A 143 -14.42 13.43 13.22
C GLU A 143 -14.88 13.79 11.80
N PRO A 144 -16.12 13.42 11.41
CA PRO A 144 -16.70 13.87 10.17
C PRO A 144 -16.75 15.40 10.16
N VAL A 145 -16.27 16.01 9.10
CA VAL A 145 -16.42 17.46 8.92
C VAL A 145 -17.82 17.72 8.36
N ALA A 146 -18.73 18.15 9.22
CA ALA A 146 -20.09 18.49 8.83
C ALA A 146 -20.12 19.78 7.99
N ASP A 147 -21.09 19.88 7.08
CA ASP A 147 -21.48 21.10 6.37
C ASP A 147 -20.45 21.73 5.40
N LEU A 148 -19.45 21.00 4.93
CA LEU A 148 -18.59 21.51 3.88
C LEU A 148 -19.11 21.14 2.47
N PRO A 149 -19.08 22.08 1.52
CA PRO A 149 -19.45 21.80 0.14
C PRO A 149 -18.57 20.69 -0.47
N PRO A 150 -19.09 19.90 -1.43
CA PRO A 150 -18.31 18.92 -2.16
C PRO A 150 -17.01 19.52 -2.73
N GLY A 151 -15.90 18.78 -2.61
CA GLY A 151 -14.57 19.21 -3.08
C GLY A 151 -13.83 20.14 -2.11
N ARG A 152 -14.39 20.42 -0.92
CA ARG A 152 -13.70 21.14 0.16
C ARG A 152 -13.19 20.25 1.28
N VAL A 153 -13.26 18.95 1.09
CA VAL A 153 -12.79 17.95 2.04
C VAL A 153 -11.92 16.95 1.29
N ALA A 154 -10.84 16.52 1.92
CA ALA A 154 -10.01 15.42 1.45
C ALA A 154 -9.86 14.37 2.56
N ILE A 155 -10.11 13.10 2.23
CA ILE A 155 -9.73 11.97 3.07
C ILE A 155 -8.30 11.60 2.69
N ILE A 156 -7.41 11.62 3.66
CA ILE A 156 -5.98 11.33 3.44
C ILE A 156 -5.83 9.84 3.14
N GLN A 157 -5.19 9.54 2.03
CA GLN A 157 -4.94 8.19 1.56
C GLN A 157 -3.52 7.73 1.92
N PRO A 158 -3.25 6.41 1.93
CA PRO A 158 -1.89 5.90 2.06
C PRO A 158 -0.97 6.51 0.99
N GLY A 159 0.18 7.05 1.42
CA GLY A 159 1.14 7.72 0.53
C GLY A 159 0.80 9.16 0.14
N ASP A 160 -0.21 9.76 0.77
CA ASP A 160 -0.47 11.20 0.62
C ASP A 160 0.46 12.03 1.51
N HIS A 161 0.76 13.23 1.02
CA HIS A 161 1.45 14.29 1.75
C HIS A 161 0.88 15.65 1.31
N LEU A 162 0.97 16.65 2.18
CA LEU A 162 0.32 17.95 1.97
C LEU A 162 0.67 18.61 0.63
N TRP A 163 1.94 18.50 0.21
CA TRP A 163 2.41 19.06 -1.07
C TRP A 163 1.69 18.43 -2.28
N LYS A 164 1.49 17.10 -2.27
CA LYS A 164 0.78 16.36 -3.33
C LYS A 164 -0.68 16.80 -3.40
N ILE A 165 -1.35 16.88 -2.23
CA ILE A 165 -2.75 17.30 -2.12
C ILE A 165 -2.92 18.74 -2.62
N ALA A 166 -2.03 19.65 -2.20
CA ALA A 166 -2.03 21.04 -2.65
C ALA A 166 -1.83 21.16 -4.16
N ARG A 167 -0.87 20.40 -4.72
CA ARG A 167 -0.62 20.39 -6.16
C ARG A 167 -1.83 19.90 -6.95
N GLN A 168 -2.50 18.87 -6.48
CA GLN A 168 -3.72 18.34 -7.13
C GLN A 168 -4.89 19.32 -7.02
N ARG A 169 -5.03 19.99 -5.88
CA ARG A 169 -6.16 20.89 -5.59
C ARG A 169 -6.00 22.28 -6.17
N TYR A 170 -4.80 22.84 -6.07
CA TYR A 170 -4.50 24.25 -6.35
C TYR A 170 -3.53 24.43 -7.54
N GLY A 171 -3.07 23.33 -8.15
CA GLY A 171 -2.07 23.38 -9.21
C GLY A 171 -0.62 23.60 -8.73
N SER A 172 -0.42 23.97 -7.47
CA SER A 172 0.89 24.23 -6.87
C SER A 172 1.07 23.55 -5.52
N GLY A 173 2.12 22.76 -5.39
CA GLY A 173 2.47 22.12 -4.12
C GLY A 173 2.87 23.11 -3.03
N PHE A 174 3.37 24.29 -3.38
CA PHE A 174 3.73 25.33 -2.40
C PHE A 174 2.53 25.88 -1.63
N GLN A 175 1.31 25.69 -2.14
CA GLN A 175 0.07 26.07 -1.45
C GLN A 175 -0.33 25.09 -0.33
N PHE A 176 0.53 24.11 0.01
CA PHE A 176 0.30 23.21 1.14
C PHE A 176 0.08 23.95 2.47
N THR A 177 0.65 25.14 2.60
CA THR A 177 0.48 26.00 3.77
C THR A 177 -0.99 26.40 4.01
N LEU A 178 -1.80 26.53 2.95
CA LEU A 178 -3.23 26.80 3.07
C LEU A 178 -3.96 25.62 3.72
N ILE A 179 -3.60 24.39 3.32
CA ILE A 179 -4.18 23.18 3.90
C ILE A 179 -3.73 23.04 5.35
N TYR A 180 -2.44 23.24 5.62
CA TYR A 180 -1.88 23.17 6.96
C TYR A 180 -2.57 24.14 7.92
N GLU A 181 -2.67 25.43 7.55
CA GLU A 181 -3.30 26.44 8.39
C GLU A 181 -4.78 26.17 8.67
N ALA A 182 -5.50 25.60 7.70
CA ALA A 182 -6.92 25.25 7.87
C ALA A 182 -7.15 24.01 8.74
N ASN A 183 -6.10 23.22 9.01
CA ASN A 183 -6.19 21.94 9.73
C ASN A 183 -5.14 21.79 10.86
N LYS A 184 -4.56 22.90 11.32
CA LYS A 184 -3.49 22.88 12.31
C LYS A 184 -3.87 22.29 13.67
N ASP A 185 -5.15 22.20 13.97
CA ASP A 185 -5.67 21.55 15.17
C ASP A 185 -5.49 20.02 15.09
N GLN A 186 -5.49 19.45 13.86
CA GLN A 186 -5.28 18.03 13.58
C GLN A 186 -3.83 17.70 13.16
N ILE A 187 -3.12 18.67 12.56
CA ILE A 187 -1.78 18.50 12.04
C ILE A 187 -0.77 19.13 13.00
N ARG A 188 -0.10 18.29 13.79
CA ARG A 188 0.97 18.74 14.68
C ARG A 188 2.28 19.03 13.92
N ASP A 189 2.55 18.20 12.92
CA ASP A 189 3.73 18.27 12.06
C ASP A 189 3.27 18.13 10.61
N PRO A 190 3.54 19.12 9.73
CA PRO A 190 3.11 19.07 8.32
C PRO A 190 3.74 17.90 7.53
N ASP A 191 4.85 17.34 7.99
CA ASP A 191 5.48 16.16 7.40
C ASP A 191 4.86 14.85 7.90
N LEU A 192 3.95 14.92 8.89
CA LEU A 192 3.37 13.76 9.55
C LEU A 192 1.85 13.79 9.52
N ILE A 193 1.27 13.39 8.40
CA ILE A 193 -0.17 13.19 8.24
C ILE A 193 -0.48 11.70 8.13
N TYR A 194 -1.66 11.29 8.56
CA TYR A 194 -2.05 9.89 8.65
C TYR A 194 -3.20 9.56 7.71
N PRO A 195 -3.16 8.41 7.01
CA PRO A 195 -4.31 7.88 6.29
C PRO A 195 -5.57 7.84 7.17
N GLY A 196 -6.70 8.22 6.58
CA GLY A 196 -7.97 8.30 7.28
C GLY A 196 -8.27 9.67 7.92
N GLN A 197 -7.30 10.58 8.05
CA GLN A 197 -7.59 11.96 8.44
C GLN A 197 -8.49 12.63 7.40
N ILE A 198 -9.34 13.54 7.87
CA ILE A 198 -10.22 14.33 7.01
C ILE A 198 -9.80 15.79 7.11
N PHE A 199 -9.28 16.34 6.00
CA PHE A 199 -8.80 17.71 5.94
C PHE A 199 -9.77 18.62 5.20
N THR A 200 -9.92 19.81 5.74
CA THR A 200 -10.58 20.93 5.05
C THR A 200 -9.63 21.49 3.99
N LEU A 201 -10.14 21.66 2.77
CA LEU A 201 -9.44 22.31 1.66
C LEU A 201 -10.01 23.70 1.44
N PRO A 202 -9.37 24.79 1.92
CA PRO A 202 -9.88 26.15 1.72
C PRO A 202 -9.93 26.53 0.23
N ALA A 203 -10.72 27.57 -0.09
CA ALA A 203 -10.68 28.13 -1.44
C ALA A 203 -9.36 28.86 -1.65
N GLU A 204 -8.87 28.87 -2.89
CA GLU A 204 -7.84 29.84 -3.30
C GLU A 204 -8.33 31.26 -3.02
N LYS A 205 -7.45 32.09 -2.46
CA LYS A 205 -7.72 33.53 -2.29
C LYS A 205 -7.41 34.29 -3.57
#